data_4a36be51a48b71ba159945c33d718f80
#
_entry.id   4a36be51a48b71ba159945c33d718f80
#
_cell.length_a   1.000
_cell.length_b   1.000
_cell.length_c   1.000
_cell.angle_alpha   90.00
_cell.angle_beta   90.00
_cell.angle_gamma   90.00
#
_symmetry.space_group_name_H-M   'P 1'
#
loop_
_entity.id
_entity.type
_entity.pdbx_description
1 polymer ?
#
loop_
_entity_poly.entity_id
_entity_poly.type
_entity_poly.pdbx_seq_one_letter_code
_entity_poly.pdbx_strand_id
1 'polypeptide(L)'
;MTICNRFIRKSDLAEAQRLRDEHNWVEKYPHQTSLGNHWFRDEALLKWVFAIRNFGIGESGKKVIDLGTNNGCVPHVVADWGNETIAMDCIPPDYPPPESACTMLVADAFKWLADLEEESIDVVFDICAVHLFDITNDAEIGNYGLLNIGKLVHRVLKKGGRMIISSDAGDLDHGEFSNAETFIKMIEKSGLKLTSPFDYTVNDDTFYSHPYKVVTLVFEKV
;
A
#
# COMPACT_ATOMS: atom_id res chain seq x y z
N MET A 1 4.98 -16.80 -7.82
CA MET A 1 3.72 -16.01 -7.86
C MET A 1 3.93 -14.88 -8.85
N THR A 2 3.03 -14.62 -9.76
CA THR A 2 3.21 -13.54 -10.76
C THR A 2 2.83 -12.22 -10.11
N ILE A 3 3.79 -11.30 -10.01
CA ILE A 3 3.57 -9.90 -9.61
C ILE A 3 2.64 -9.27 -10.66
N CYS A 4 1.65 -8.53 -10.21
CA CYS A 4 0.59 -8.03 -11.07
C CYS A 4 0.44 -6.51 -10.91
N ASN A 5 0.94 -5.76 -11.89
CA ASN A 5 0.75 -4.31 -11.98
C ASN A 5 -0.47 -4.04 -12.86
N ARG A 6 -1.63 -3.80 -12.25
CA ARG A 6 -2.91 -3.63 -12.97
C ARG A 6 -4.00 -2.97 -12.13
N PHE A 7 -5.12 -2.66 -12.77
CA PHE A 7 -6.37 -2.42 -12.05
C PHE A 7 -6.89 -3.72 -11.42
N ILE A 8 -7.37 -3.61 -10.18
CA ILE A 8 -8.02 -4.71 -9.47
C ILE A 8 -9.35 -5.05 -10.16
N ARG A 9 -9.74 -6.31 -10.17
CA ARG A 9 -10.95 -6.80 -10.81
C ARG A 9 -11.99 -7.28 -9.80
N LYS A 10 -13.27 -7.23 -10.16
CA LYS A 10 -14.37 -7.77 -9.35
C LYS A 10 -14.20 -9.27 -9.11
N SER A 11 -13.71 -10.00 -10.11
CA SER A 11 -13.41 -11.42 -10.02
C SER A 11 -12.31 -11.76 -8.98
N ASP A 12 -11.48 -10.80 -8.59
CA ASP A 12 -10.48 -11.01 -7.54
C ASP A 12 -11.11 -11.14 -6.14
N LEU A 13 -12.35 -10.66 -5.95
CA LEU A 13 -13.00 -10.63 -4.64
C LEU A 13 -13.18 -12.02 -4.04
N ALA A 14 -13.56 -13.01 -4.84
CA ALA A 14 -13.76 -14.38 -4.35
C ALA A 14 -12.46 -14.98 -3.79
N GLU A 15 -11.33 -14.73 -4.44
CA GLU A 15 -10.02 -15.15 -3.96
C GLU A 15 -9.60 -14.37 -2.70
N ALA A 16 -9.87 -13.07 -2.66
CA ALA A 16 -9.58 -12.23 -1.51
C ALA A 16 -10.36 -12.72 -0.27
N GLN A 17 -11.64 -13.03 -0.43
CA GLN A 17 -12.47 -13.58 0.64
C GLN A 17 -11.96 -14.95 1.09
N ARG A 18 -11.57 -15.83 0.16
CA ARG A 18 -11.00 -17.13 0.49
C ARG A 18 -9.73 -16.99 1.33
N LEU A 19 -8.80 -16.12 0.95
CA LEU A 19 -7.55 -15.89 1.70
C LEU A 19 -7.82 -15.30 3.09
N ARG A 20 -8.75 -14.35 3.20
CA ARG A 20 -9.20 -13.82 4.50
C ARG A 20 -9.67 -14.94 5.42
N ASP A 21 -10.51 -15.84 4.90
CA ASP A 21 -11.13 -16.91 5.69
C ASP A 21 -10.11 -18.00 6.03
N GLU A 22 -9.27 -18.43 5.08
CA GLU A 22 -8.19 -19.41 5.31
C GLU A 22 -7.20 -18.97 6.38
N HIS A 23 -6.92 -17.67 6.48
CA HIS A 23 -6.00 -17.10 7.47
C HIS A 23 -6.71 -16.57 8.72
N ASN A 24 -8.03 -16.68 8.80
CA ASN A 24 -8.86 -16.25 9.93
C ASN A 24 -8.65 -14.77 10.32
N TRP A 25 -8.53 -13.89 9.33
CA TRP A 25 -8.22 -12.47 9.58
C TRP A 25 -9.34 -11.73 10.31
N VAL A 26 -10.61 -12.12 10.12
CA VAL A 26 -11.75 -11.48 10.81
C VAL A 26 -11.65 -11.66 12.33
N GLU A 27 -11.24 -12.84 12.78
CA GLU A 27 -11.10 -13.14 14.21
C GLU A 27 -9.81 -12.53 14.78
N LYS A 28 -8.71 -12.63 14.03
CA LYS A 28 -7.40 -12.11 14.45
C LYS A 28 -7.34 -10.59 14.49
N TYR A 29 -8.03 -9.92 13.56
CA TYR A 29 -7.98 -8.47 13.38
C TYR A 29 -9.39 -7.86 13.32
N PRO A 30 -10.20 -8.01 14.38
CA PRO A 30 -11.63 -7.69 14.36
C PRO A 30 -11.93 -6.21 14.10
N HIS A 31 -11.04 -5.33 14.55
CA HIS A 31 -11.22 -3.88 14.37
C HIS A 31 -10.79 -3.42 12.97
N GLN A 32 -9.78 -4.07 12.37
CA GLN A 32 -9.27 -3.78 11.05
C GLN A 32 -10.18 -4.29 9.93
N THR A 33 -10.92 -5.38 10.18
CA THR A 33 -11.85 -5.97 9.21
C THR A 33 -13.28 -5.47 9.38
N SER A 34 -13.61 -4.86 10.51
CA SER A 34 -14.94 -4.35 10.85
C SER A 34 -15.13 -2.88 10.54
N LEU A 35 -14.45 -2.34 9.53
CA LEU A 35 -14.76 -1.00 9.04
C LEU A 35 -16.27 -0.90 8.90
N GLY A 36 -16.92 -0.15 9.82
CA GLY A 36 -18.34 -0.18 10.10
C GLY A 36 -19.24 0.27 8.95
N ASN A 37 -18.70 0.62 7.80
CA ASN A 37 -19.37 0.95 6.57
C ASN A 37 -19.25 -0.18 5.57
N HIS A 38 -20.36 -0.81 5.23
CA HIS A 38 -20.44 -1.92 4.27
C HIS A 38 -19.83 -1.60 2.88
N TRP A 39 -19.70 -0.34 2.53
CA TRP A 39 -19.20 0.13 1.24
C TRP A 39 -17.70 -0.04 1.05
N PHE A 40 -16.91 -0.04 2.12
CA PHE A 40 -15.44 -0.11 2.07
C PHE A 40 -14.86 -1.51 2.33
N ARG A 41 -15.68 -2.49 2.71
CA ARG A 41 -15.18 -3.81 3.10
C ARG A 41 -14.47 -4.56 1.97
N ASP A 42 -15.11 -4.62 0.81
CA ASP A 42 -14.57 -5.36 -0.35
C ASP A 42 -13.36 -4.64 -0.93
N GLU A 43 -13.39 -3.31 -0.96
CA GLU A 43 -12.28 -2.49 -1.42
C GLU A 43 -11.05 -2.63 -0.53
N ALA A 44 -11.20 -2.44 0.78
CA ALA A 44 -10.09 -2.59 1.73
C ALA A 44 -9.52 -4.02 1.66
N LEU A 45 -10.38 -5.04 1.64
CA LEU A 45 -9.97 -6.43 1.53
C LEU A 45 -9.17 -6.68 0.24
N LEU A 46 -9.63 -6.16 -0.89
CA LEU A 46 -8.92 -6.29 -2.17
C LEU A 46 -7.55 -5.63 -2.11
N LYS A 47 -7.45 -4.41 -1.60
CA LYS A 47 -6.18 -3.70 -1.44
C LYS A 47 -5.21 -4.47 -0.55
N TRP A 48 -5.67 -4.97 0.59
CA TRP A 48 -4.84 -5.74 1.54
C TRP A 48 -4.36 -7.06 0.94
N VAL A 49 -5.25 -7.82 0.32
CA VAL A 49 -4.89 -9.11 -0.28
C VAL A 49 -3.87 -8.94 -1.39
N PHE A 50 -4.02 -7.92 -2.24
CA PHE A 50 -3.06 -7.67 -3.30
C PHE A 50 -1.70 -7.22 -2.76
N ALA A 51 -1.68 -6.38 -1.73
CA ALA A 51 -0.43 -6.01 -1.06
C ALA A 51 0.27 -7.25 -0.48
N ILE A 52 -0.45 -8.09 0.25
CA ILE A 52 0.05 -9.33 0.86
C ILE A 52 0.54 -10.33 -0.19
N ARG A 53 -0.20 -10.51 -1.30
CA ARG A 53 0.21 -11.39 -2.40
C ARG A 53 1.48 -10.93 -3.09
N ASN A 54 1.62 -9.63 -3.31
CA ASN A 54 2.82 -9.06 -3.92
C ASN A 54 4.02 -9.05 -2.96
N PHE A 55 3.78 -9.06 -1.66
CA PHE A 55 4.81 -9.34 -0.66
C PHE A 55 5.28 -10.79 -0.76
N GLY A 56 4.39 -11.73 -0.73
CA GLY A 56 4.61 -13.17 -0.70
C GLY A 56 4.01 -13.78 0.56
N ILE A 57 2.95 -14.57 0.40
CA ILE A 57 2.25 -15.22 1.53
C ILE A 57 3.21 -16.09 2.31
N GLY A 58 3.37 -15.81 3.61
CA GLY A 58 4.25 -16.55 4.51
C GLY A 58 5.74 -16.22 4.40
N GLU A 59 6.16 -15.23 3.61
CA GLU A 59 7.53 -14.74 3.62
C GLU A 59 7.89 -14.15 5.00
N SER A 60 9.10 -14.42 5.47
CA SER A 60 9.59 -14.02 6.80
C SER A 60 11.02 -13.47 6.75
N GLY A 61 11.48 -12.92 7.87
CA GLY A 61 12.86 -12.43 8.04
C GLY A 61 13.16 -11.14 7.28
N LYS A 62 12.14 -10.37 6.91
CA LYS A 62 12.26 -9.08 6.24
C LYS A 62 12.09 -7.93 7.22
N LYS A 63 12.69 -6.78 6.89
CA LYS A 63 12.36 -5.47 7.47
C LYS A 63 11.32 -4.77 6.62
N VAL A 64 10.17 -4.47 7.21
CA VAL A 64 8.98 -4.00 6.51
C VAL A 64 8.47 -2.71 7.14
N ILE A 65 8.08 -1.76 6.30
CA ILE A 65 7.40 -0.54 6.70
C ILE A 65 6.04 -0.49 6.01
N ASP A 66 5.00 -0.09 6.73
CA ASP A 66 3.70 0.29 6.17
C ASP A 66 3.45 1.77 6.43
N LEU A 67 3.34 2.55 5.34
CA LEU A 67 3.18 4.00 5.39
C LEU A 67 1.70 4.39 5.38
N GLY A 68 1.27 5.17 6.37
CA GLY A 68 -0.12 5.61 6.51
C GLY A 68 -1.04 4.43 6.82
N THR A 69 -0.64 3.64 7.79
CA THR A 69 -1.30 2.35 8.10
C THR A 69 -2.74 2.50 8.60
N ASN A 70 -3.07 3.62 9.25
CA ASN A 70 -4.34 3.83 9.95
C ASN A 70 -4.71 2.55 10.75
N ASN A 71 -5.85 1.94 10.46
CA ASN A 71 -6.33 0.69 11.05
C ASN A 71 -6.12 -0.52 10.12
N GLY A 72 -5.12 -0.49 9.24
CA GLY A 72 -4.84 -1.55 8.27
C GLY A 72 -4.35 -2.85 8.93
N CYS A 73 -4.75 -4.01 8.40
CA CYS A 73 -4.31 -5.30 8.94
C CYS A 73 -2.99 -5.80 8.34
N VAL A 74 -2.56 -5.28 7.19
CA VAL A 74 -1.40 -5.79 6.44
C VAL A 74 -0.12 -5.85 7.26
N PRO A 75 0.29 -4.79 7.99
CA PRO A 75 1.53 -4.85 8.75
C PRO A 75 1.46 -5.88 9.89
N HIS A 76 0.29 -6.09 10.49
CA HIS A 76 0.11 -7.10 11.54
C HIS A 76 0.19 -8.52 10.98
N VAL A 77 -0.45 -8.79 9.84
CA VAL A 77 -0.36 -10.09 9.14
C VAL A 77 1.09 -10.43 8.80
N VAL A 78 1.81 -9.45 8.27
CA VAL A 78 3.21 -9.64 7.86
C VAL A 78 4.12 -9.82 9.07
N ALA A 79 3.88 -9.11 10.18
CA ALA A 79 4.60 -9.30 11.44
C ALA A 79 4.39 -10.70 12.03
N ASP A 80 3.17 -11.21 11.99
CA ASP A 80 2.84 -12.57 12.48
C ASP A 80 3.57 -13.67 11.70
N TRP A 81 4.06 -13.38 10.49
CA TRP A 81 4.92 -14.30 9.73
C TRP A 81 6.40 -14.21 10.11
N GLY A 82 6.75 -13.42 11.12
CA GLY A 82 8.13 -13.29 11.61
C GLY A 82 8.96 -12.24 10.88
N ASN A 83 8.33 -11.17 10.41
CA ASN A 83 9.01 -10.00 9.87
C ASN A 83 9.13 -8.90 10.92
N GLU A 84 10.26 -8.16 10.90
CA GLU A 84 10.40 -6.92 11.65
C GLU A 84 9.56 -5.84 10.95
N THR A 85 8.39 -5.52 11.52
CA THR A 85 7.41 -4.67 10.85
C THR A 85 7.12 -3.42 11.65
N ILE A 86 7.17 -2.27 10.99
CA ILE A 86 6.80 -0.97 11.53
C ILE A 86 5.62 -0.45 10.73
N ALA A 87 4.49 -0.26 11.42
CA ALA A 87 3.31 0.40 10.89
C ALA A 87 3.31 1.85 11.37
N MET A 88 3.33 2.80 10.45
CA MET A 88 3.39 4.20 10.80
C MET A 88 2.23 5.01 10.26
N ASP A 89 1.80 6.00 11.05
CA ASP A 89 0.84 7.00 10.61
C ASP A 89 1.18 8.36 11.26
N CYS A 90 0.68 9.46 10.70
CA CYS A 90 0.82 10.79 11.31
C CYS A 90 -0.20 11.03 12.44
N ILE A 91 -1.23 10.21 12.53
CA ILE A 91 -2.25 10.22 13.59
C ILE A 91 -2.29 8.85 14.29
N PRO A 92 -2.66 8.81 15.59
CA PRO A 92 -2.85 7.55 16.28
C PRO A 92 -4.05 6.79 15.68
N PRO A 93 -4.02 5.44 15.68
CA PRO A 93 -5.13 4.64 15.20
C PRO A 93 -6.39 4.86 16.05
N ASP A 94 -7.56 4.80 15.41
CA ASP A 94 -8.86 4.97 16.08
C ASP A 94 -9.19 3.82 17.06
N TYR A 95 -8.59 2.64 16.82
CA TYR A 95 -8.78 1.44 17.63
C TYR A 95 -7.45 0.95 18.17
N PRO A 96 -7.44 0.28 19.33
CA PRO A 96 -6.23 -0.36 19.82
C PRO A 96 -5.69 -1.34 18.76
N PRO A 97 -4.37 -1.33 18.51
CA PRO A 97 -3.78 -2.28 17.58
C PRO A 97 -4.01 -3.72 18.08
N PRO A 98 -4.13 -4.68 17.16
CA PRO A 98 -4.22 -6.07 17.54
C PRO A 98 -2.95 -6.52 18.26
N GLU A 99 -3.06 -7.56 19.09
CA GLU A 99 -1.89 -8.19 19.69
C GLU A 99 -1.05 -8.85 18.57
N SER A 100 0.03 -8.23 18.21
CA SER A 100 0.95 -8.69 17.16
C SER A 100 2.37 -8.20 17.43
N ALA A 101 3.35 -8.77 16.73
CA ALA A 101 4.75 -8.32 16.77
C ALA A 101 5.01 -7.01 16.01
N CYS A 102 3.99 -6.38 15.46
CA CYS A 102 4.11 -5.14 14.71
C CYS A 102 4.35 -3.94 15.65
N THR A 103 5.34 -3.13 15.33
CA THR A 103 5.59 -1.86 16.05
C THR A 103 4.73 -0.75 15.43
N MET A 104 3.85 -0.15 16.23
CA MET A 104 3.07 1.03 15.83
C MET A 104 3.85 2.31 16.12
N LEU A 105 3.95 3.20 15.13
CA LEU A 105 4.66 4.47 15.23
C LEU A 105 3.77 5.64 14.78
N VAL A 106 3.64 6.67 15.63
CA VAL A 106 2.99 7.92 15.24
C VAL A 106 4.06 8.95 14.94
N ALA A 107 4.25 9.30 13.66
CA ALA A 107 5.30 10.21 13.20
C ALA A 107 4.97 10.79 11.82
N ASP A 108 5.69 11.87 11.47
CA ASP A 108 5.73 12.41 10.11
C ASP A 108 6.58 11.50 9.21
N ALA A 109 5.99 10.94 8.16
CA ALA A 109 6.63 9.99 7.26
C ALA A 109 7.90 10.54 6.60
N PHE A 110 7.89 11.80 6.18
CA PHE A 110 9.03 12.42 5.49
C PHE A 110 10.22 12.55 6.42
N LYS A 111 9.98 13.05 7.64
CA LYS A 111 11.05 13.21 8.64
C LYS A 111 11.59 11.87 9.06
N TRP A 112 10.70 10.95 9.41
CA TRP A 112 11.10 9.63 9.89
C TRP A 112 11.88 8.84 8.86
N LEU A 113 11.40 8.77 7.60
CA LEU A 113 12.14 8.10 6.53
C LEU A 113 13.50 8.76 6.26
N ALA A 114 13.62 10.10 6.39
CA ALA A 114 14.88 10.79 6.20
C ALA A 114 15.94 10.41 7.25
N ASP A 115 15.51 10.04 8.46
CA ASP A 115 16.39 9.67 9.56
C ASP A 115 16.80 8.17 9.55
N LEU A 116 16.11 7.33 8.73
CA LEU A 116 16.47 5.93 8.63
C LEU A 116 17.82 5.73 7.91
N GLU A 117 18.48 4.63 8.26
CA GLU A 117 19.68 4.15 7.56
C GLU A 117 19.37 3.83 6.10
N GLU A 118 20.27 4.18 5.20
CA GLU A 118 20.16 3.83 3.80
C GLU A 118 20.26 2.31 3.62
N GLU A 119 19.54 1.77 2.61
CA GLU A 119 19.56 0.35 2.26
C GLU A 119 19.28 -0.60 3.45
N SER A 120 18.40 -0.17 4.37
CA SER A 120 18.06 -0.93 5.57
C SER A 120 16.74 -1.70 5.47
N ILE A 121 15.86 -1.34 4.54
CA ILE A 121 14.47 -1.84 4.43
C ILE A 121 14.32 -2.79 3.23
N ASP A 122 13.64 -3.91 3.43
CA ASP A 122 13.35 -4.89 2.37
C ASP A 122 12.08 -4.54 1.60
N VAL A 123 11.02 -4.10 2.31
CA VAL A 123 9.73 -3.81 1.70
C VAL A 123 9.08 -2.59 2.35
N VAL A 124 8.52 -1.72 1.52
CA VAL A 124 7.65 -0.63 1.94
C VAL A 124 6.26 -0.85 1.34
N PHE A 125 5.24 -0.90 2.19
CA PHE A 125 3.85 -0.84 1.78
C PHE A 125 3.36 0.59 1.76
N ASP A 126 2.46 0.85 0.81
CA ASP A 126 1.59 2.01 0.76
C ASP A 126 0.19 1.55 0.35
N ILE A 127 -0.71 1.53 1.32
CA ILE A 127 -2.07 1.10 1.08
C ILE A 127 -3.00 2.28 1.28
N CYS A 128 -3.26 2.99 0.18
CA CYS A 128 -4.16 4.14 0.16
C CYS A 128 -3.69 5.34 1.00
N ALA A 129 -2.39 5.58 1.11
CA ALA A 129 -1.85 6.64 1.94
C ALA A 129 -1.06 7.70 1.15
N VAL A 130 -0.15 7.30 0.27
CA VAL A 130 0.81 8.20 -0.40
C VAL A 130 0.12 9.30 -1.25
N HIS A 131 -1.04 9.04 -1.80
CA HIS A 131 -1.81 10.05 -2.51
C HIS A 131 -2.36 11.15 -1.58
N LEU A 132 -2.37 10.91 -0.25
CA LEU A 132 -2.80 11.87 0.76
C LEU A 132 -1.63 12.68 1.34
N PHE A 133 -0.38 12.32 1.05
CA PHE A 133 0.81 12.91 1.67
C PHE A 133 1.16 14.32 1.18
N ASP A 134 0.35 14.96 0.42
CA ASP A 134 0.47 16.39 0.09
C ASP A 134 -0.84 16.99 -0.37
N ILE A 135 -1.93 16.70 0.34
CA ILE A 135 -3.15 17.48 0.18
C ILE A 135 -2.93 18.87 0.80
N THR A 136 -2.00 19.62 0.24
CA THR A 136 -2.09 21.06 0.23
C THR A 136 -2.89 21.42 -1.02
N ASN A 137 -3.78 22.40 -0.93
CA ASN A 137 -4.70 22.83 -2.00
C ASN A 137 -4.01 23.31 -3.31
N ASP A 138 -2.81 22.84 -3.58
CA ASP A 138 -1.99 23.21 -4.72
C ASP A 138 -1.59 21.95 -5.50
N ALA A 139 -2.21 21.74 -6.66
CA ALA A 139 -1.99 20.57 -7.51
C ALA A 139 -0.51 20.41 -7.97
N GLU A 140 0.28 21.49 -7.98
CA GLU A 140 1.71 21.41 -8.23
C GLU A 140 2.45 20.74 -7.07
N ILE A 141 2.02 20.99 -5.83
CA ILE A 141 2.65 20.44 -4.62
C ILE A 141 2.33 18.94 -4.45
N GLY A 142 1.12 18.49 -4.80
CA GLY A 142 0.73 17.07 -4.70
C GLY A 142 1.63 16.12 -5.52
N ASN A 143 2.08 16.57 -6.68
CA ASN A 143 3.04 15.80 -7.50
C ASN A 143 4.45 15.77 -6.88
N TYR A 144 4.82 16.78 -6.09
CA TYR A 144 6.10 16.80 -5.39
C TYR A 144 6.13 15.85 -4.18
N GLY A 145 5.01 15.63 -3.50
CA GLY A 145 4.92 14.69 -2.41
C GLY A 145 5.19 13.25 -2.84
N LEU A 146 4.52 12.78 -3.88
CA LEU A 146 4.77 11.47 -4.47
C LEU A 146 6.24 11.28 -4.88
N LEU A 147 6.84 12.29 -5.53
CA LEU A 147 8.23 12.22 -5.93
C LEU A 147 9.17 12.21 -4.72
N ASN A 148 8.89 13.03 -3.71
CA ASN A 148 9.75 13.14 -2.53
C ASN A 148 9.66 11.90 -1.66
N ILE A 149 8.44 11.36 -1.41
CA ILE A 149 8.30 10.10 -0.69
C ILE A 149 8.96 8.96 -1.46
N GLY A 150 8.79 8.90 -2.78
CA GLY A 150 9.47 7.92 -3.63
C GLY A 150 10.99 7.99 -3.51
N LYS A 151 11.59 9.19 -3.45
CA LYS A 151 13.05 9.35 -3.25
C LYS A 151 13.50 8.85 -1.87
N LEU A 152 12.73 9.15 -0.82
CA LEU A 152 13.03 8.66 0.53
C LEU A 152 12.90 7.15 0.60
N VAL A 153 11.85 6.58 0.02
CA VAL A 153 11.67 5.13 -0.08
C VAL A 153 12.81 4.48 -0.88
N HIS A 154 13.17 5.05 -2.03
CA HIS A 154 14.31 4.57 -2.82
C HIS A 154 15.61 4.58 -1.99
N ARG A 155 15.87 5.62 -1.19
CA ARG A 155 17.05 5.72 -0.35
C ARG A 155 17.11 4.60 0.69
N VAL A 156 16.01 4.36 1.41
CA VAL A 156 15.98 3.38 2.52
C VAL A 156 15.83 1.93 2.06
N LEU A 157 15.27 1.67 0.87
CA LEU A 157 15.19 0.31 0.32
C LEU A 157 16.58 -0.25 0.04
N LYS A 158 16.78 -1.51 0.40
CA LYS A 158 17.90 -2.32 -0.06
C LYS A 158 17.85 -2.47 -1.58
N LYS A 159 18.97 -2.78 -2.21
CA LYS A 159 18.99 -3.21 -3.61
C LYS A 159 18.13 -4.47 -3.77
N GLY A 160 17.20 -4.48 -4.74
CA GLY A 160 16.17 -5.52 -4.89
C GLY A 160 15.00 -5.40 -3.90
N GLY A 161 15.02 -4.38 -3.03
CA GLY A 161 13.90 -4.07 -2.14
C GLY A 161 12.71 -3.49 -2.91
N ARG A 162 11.50 -3.67 -2.39
CA ARG A 162 10.26 -3.37 -3.12
C ARG A 162 9.40 -2.34 -2.41
N MET A 163 8.77 -1.47 -3.20
CA MET A 163 7.62 -0.66 -2.78
C MET A 163 6.35 -1.25 -3.38
N ILE A 164 5.41 -1.63 -2.53
CA ILE A 164 4.15 -2.25 -2.92
C ILE A 164 3.02 -1.28 -2.61
N ILE A 165 2.33 -0.85 -3.65
CA ILE A 165 1.27 0.14 -3.57
C ILE A 165 -0.06 -0.49 -3.95
N SER A 166 -1.09 -0.25 -3.15
CA SER A 166 -2.47 -0.56 -3.49
C SER A 166 -3.34 0.64 -3.14
N SER A 167 -3.82 1.36 -4.15
CA SER A 167 -4.42 2.68 -3.96
C SER A 167 -5.55 2.93 -4.96
N ASP A 168 -6.28 4.03 -4.72
CA ASP A 168 -7.22 4.56 -5.68
C ASP A 168 -6.48 5.32 -6.77
N ALA A 169 -6.94 5.18 -8.01
CA ALA A 169 -6.48 5.94 -9.14
C ALA A 169 -7.66 6.66 -9.80
N GLY A 170 -7.58 7.97 -9.87
CA GLY A 170 -8.57 8.79 -10.55
C GLY A 170 -8.53 8.63 -12.08
N ASP A 171 -9.63 9.00 -12.73
CA ASP A 171 -9.62 9.33 -14.15
C ASP A 171 -9.06 10.75 -14.30
N LEU A 172 -8.54 11.07 -15.50
CA LEU A 172 -7.88 12.34 -15.82
C LEU A 172 -8.66 13.61 -15.44
N ASP A 173 -9.97 13.51 -15.29
CA ASP A 173 -10.87 14.64 -15.08
C ASP A 173 -11.20 14.94 -13.60
N HIS A 174 -10.75 14.13 -12.65
CA HIS A 174 -11.00 14.33 -11.22
C HIS A 174 -9.70 14.68 -10.50
N GLY A 175 -9.44 15.97 -10.33
CA GLY A 175 -8.19 16.59 -9.92
C GLY A 175 -7.62 16.22 -8.53
N GLU A 176 -8.22 15.29 -7.79
CA GLU A 176 -7.75 14.88 -6.47
C GLU A 176 -6.84 13.65 -6.49
N PHE A 177 -6.93 12.79 -7.51
CA PHE A 177 -6.12 11.58 -7.61
C PHE A 177 -5.41 11.53 -8.95
N SER A 178 -4.10 11.37 -8.92
CA SER A 178 -3.32 11.10 -10.11
C SER A 178 -3.85 9.84 -10.79
N ASN A 179 -3.98 9.86 -12.12
CA ASN A 179 -4.23 8.64 -12.86
C ASN A 179 -3.03 7.67 -12.72
N ALA A 180 -3.25 6.38 -12.97
CA ALA A 180 -2.25 5.34 -12.80
C ALA A 180 -0.94 5.65 -13.55
N GLU A 181 -1.01 6.25 -14.76
CA GLU A 181 0.17 6.58 -15.55
C GLU A 181 1.01 7.69 -14.91
N THR A 182 0.37 8.76 -14.41
CA THR A 182 1.05 9.84 -13.69
C THR A 182 1.69 9.32 -12.41
N PHE A 183 0.97 8.50 -11.66
CA PHE A 183 1.47 7.88 -10.45
C PHE A 183 2.73 7.05 -10.72
N ILE A 184 2.68 6.16 -11.70
CA ILE A 184 3.83 5.35 -12.12
C ILE A 184 5.01 6.24 -12.51
N LYS A 185 4.80 7.23 -13.38
CA LYS A 185 5.85 8.15 -13.83
C LYS A 185 6.51 8.92 -12.68
N MET A 186 5.73 9.33 -11.67
CA MET A 186 6.27 10.07 -10.51
C MET A 186 7.13 9.18 -9.63
N ILE A 187 6.69 7.97 -9.35
CA ILE A 187 7.49 7.01 -8.58
C ILE A 187 8.74 6.59 -9.37
N GLU A 188 8.65 6.37 -10.67
CA GLU A 188 9.83 6.03 -11.48
C GLU A 188 10.87 7.16 -11.55
N LYS A 189 10.43 8.42 -11.53
CA LYS A 189 11.35 9.57 -11.42
C LYS A 189 12.14 9.60 -10.11
N SER A 190 11.69 8.91 -9.07
CA SER A 190 12.44 8.76 -7.82
C SER A 190 13.61 7.78 -7.91
N GLY A 191 13.71 6.99 -8.97
CA GLY A 191 14.73 5.96 -9.17
C GLY A 191 14.21 4.52 -9.02
N LEU A 192 13.01 4.34 -8.48
CA LEU A 192 12.35 3.05 -8.44
C LEU A 192 11.88 2.63 -9.84
N LYS A 193 11.79 1.32 -10.09
CA LYS A 193 11.35 0.77 -11.38
C LYS A 193 10.15 -0.13 -11.19
N LEU A 194 9.14 0.04 -12.04
CA LEU A 194 8.00 -0.86 -12.06
C LEU A 194 8.47 -2.27 -12.45
N THR A 195 8.12 -3.29 -11.66
CA THR A 195 8.64 -4.66 -11.80
C THR A 195 8.15 -5.39 -13.05
N SER A 196 7.04 -4.94 -13.64
CA SER A 196 6.49 -5.43 -14.91
C SER A 196 5.62 -4.32 -15.54
N PRO A 197 5.38 -4.35 -16.86
CA PRO A 197 4.46 -3.40 -17.49
C PRO A 197 3.10 -3.38 -16.81
N PHE A 198 2.50 -2.18 -16.72
CA PHE A 198 1.15 -2.02 -16.17
C PHE A 198 0.10 -2.45 -17.19
N ASP A 199 -0.85 -3.26 -16.76
CA ASP A 199 -2.03 -3.61 -17.57
C ASP A 199 -3.11 -2.53 -17.43
N TYR A 200 -3.24 -1.69 -18.44
CA TYR A 200 -4.22 -0.60 -18.52
C TYR A 200 -5.63 -1.08 -18.92
N THR A 201 -5.86 -2.38 -19.06
CA THR A 201 -7.16 -2.90 -19.49
C THR A 201 -8.26 -2.54 -18.51
N VAL A 202 -9.22 -1.77 -18.97
CA VAL A 202 -10.47 -1.43 -18.27
C VAL A 202 -11.62 -2.12 -18.98
N ASN A 203 -12.42 -2.88 -18.24
CA ASN A 203 -13.58 -3.60 -18.75
C ASN A 203 -14.65 -3.73 -17.65
N ASP A 204 -15.73 -4.47 -17.93
CA ASP A 204 -16.85 -4.66 -16.99
C ASP A 204 -16.45 -5.37 -15.69
N ASP A 205 -15.30 -6.08 -15.67
CA ASP A 205 -14.73 -6.74 -14.51
C ASP A 205 -13.84 -5.81 -13.66
N THR A 206 -13.52 -4.60 -14.13
CA THR A 206 -12.72 -3.64 -13.37
C THR A 206 -13.46 -3.25 -12.08
N PHE A 207 -12.75 -3.32 -10.94
CA PHE A 207 -13.31 -2.91 -9.66
C PHE A 207 -13.23 -1.38 -9.51
N TYR A 208 -14.33 -0.78 -9.12
CA TYR A 208 -14.43 0.65 -8.85
C TYR A 208 -14.77 0.90 -7.39
N SER A 209 -13.93 1.67 -6.72
CA SER A 209 -14.25 2.40 -5.50
C SER A 209 -14.76 3.76 -5.92
N HIS A 210 -16.06 3.87 -6.18
CA HIS A 210 -16.70 4.96 -6.92
C HIS A 210 -16.26 6.37 -6.45
N PRO A 211 -15.74 7.24 -7.35
CA PRO A 211 -15.60 7.07 -8.81
C PRO A 211 -14.26 6.48 -9.27
N TYR A 212 -13.39 6.06 -8.38
CA TYR A 212 -12.00 5.69 -8.63
C TYR A 212 -11.85 4.21 -9.02
N LYS A 213 -10.81 3.91 -9.79
CA LYS A 213 -10.34 2.54 -10.02
C LYS A 213 -9.31 2.20 -8.94
N VAL A 214 -9.28 0.95 -8.48
CA VAL A 214 -8.26 0.49 -7.56
C VAL A 214 -7.10 -0.11 -8.35
N VAL A 215 -5.87 0.37 -8.07
CA VAL A 215 -4.64 -0.12 -8.69
C VAL A 215 -3.79 -0.88 -7.71
N THR A 216 -3.02 -1.84 -8.22
CA THR A 216 -1.90 -2.44 -7.52
C THR A 216 -0.62 -2.27 -8.33
N LEU A 217 0.45 -1.84 -7.68
CA LEU A 217 1.73 -1.50 -8.29
C LEU A 217 2.87 -2.04 -7.43
N VAL A 218 3.87 -2.63 -8.06
CA VAL A 218 5.09 -3.07 -7.39
C VAL A 218 6.29 -2.45 -8.08
N PHE A 219 7.02 -1.66 -7.34
CA PHE A 219 8.28 -1.07 -7.76
C PHE A 219 9.44 -1.74 -7.04
N GLU A 220 10.61 -1.73 -7.68
CA GLU A 220 11.84 -2.28 -7.13
C GLU A 220 12.99 -1.27 -7.24
N LYS A 221 13.88 -1.26 -6.26
CA LYS A 221 15.16 -0.57 -6.33
C LYS A 221 16.15 -1.45 -7.08
N VAL A 222 16.57 -1.04 -8.27
CA VAL A 222 17.53 -1.74 -9.15
C VAL A 222 18.98 -1.33 -8.90
#